data_b5287884ec81ca2024ffa22cf9dad8b8
#
_entry.id   b5287884ec81ca2024ffa22cf9dad8b8
#
_cell.length_a   1.000
_cell.length_b   1.000
_cell.length_c   1.000
_cell.angle_alpha   90.00
_cell.angle_beta   90.00
_cell.angle_gamma   90.00
#
_symmetry.space_group_name_H-M   'P 1'
#
loop_
_entity.id
_entity.type
_entity.pdbx_description
1 polymer ?
#
loop_
_entity_poly.entity_id
_entity_poly.type
_entity_poly.pdbx_seq_one_letter_code
_entity_poly.pdbx_strand_id
1 'polypeptide(L)'
;MAISAKLVKELRERTGAGMMDCKKALTETDGDIDYLREKGIAKAAKKADRIAAEGLVHVEVKGNEAAIVEINSETDFVARNEGFQELVKEIANQILESKAETVEALLETKLASGQTVDERMKEAISTIGEKLSIRRFAIRTKSDNDAFGAYLHMGGRIGVLTVVEGSTDEEAAKDVAMHIAAINPKYVSSDQVSDEEINHEREVLKQQALNEGKPENIVEKMVEGRLRKYLQEICAVDQNFVKDPDQTVEAFLKSKGGKLADFVRYEVGEGMEKREENFADEVKGQMK
;
A
#
# COMPACT_ATOMS: atom_id res chain seq x y z
N MET A 1 -48.09 -0.41 4.36
CA MET A 1 -48.12 -0.59 2.88
C MET A 1 -47.23 -1.78 2.51
N ALA A 2 -47.66 -2.56 1.49
CA ALA A 2 -46.80 -3.66 1.01
C ALA A 2 -45.54 -3.05 0.32
N ILE A 3 -44.34 -3.41 0.80
CA ILE A 3 -43.08 -2.93 0.25
C ILE A 3 -42.88 -3.58 -1.10
N SER A 4 -42.85 -2.80 -2.18
CA SER A 4 -42.63 -3.30 -3.52
C SER A 4 -41.15 -3.55 -3.78
N ALA A 5 -40.83 -4.55 -4.62
CA ALA A 5 -39.46 -4.81 -5.07
C ALA A 5 -38.84 -3.58 -5.76
N LYS A 6 -39.65 -2.74 -6.38
CA LYS A 6 -39.24 -1.47 -7.02
C LYS A 6 -38.70 -0.47 -6.00
N LEU A 7 -39.39 -0.26 -4.88
CA LEU A 7 -38.94 0.65 -3.82
C LEU A 7 -37.62 0.17 -3.17
N VAL A 8 -37.50 -1.14 -2.97
CA VAL A 8 -36.24 -1.73 -2.47
C VAL A 8 -35.08 -1.48 -3.44
N LYS A 9 -35.33 -1.65 -4.74
CA LYS A 9 -34.33 -1.38 -5.77
C LYS A 9 -33.92 0.09 -5.82
N GLU A 10 -34.89 1.00 -5.82
CA GLU A 10 -34.64 2.45 -5.81
C GLU A 10 -33.81 2.91 -4.59
N LEU A 11 -34.15 2.41 -3.39
CA LEU A 11 -33.40 2.74 -2.18
C LEU A 11 -31.98 2.17 -2.23
N ARG A 12 -31.81 0.96 -2.78
CA ARG A 12 -30.50 0.36 -2.98
C ARG A 12 -29.64 1.14 -3.98
N GLU A 13 -30.19 1.57 -5.09
CA GLU A 13 -29.50 2.38 -6.10
C GLU A 13 -29.05 3.75 -5.53
N ARG A 14 -29.84 4.33 -4.61
CA ARG A 14 -29.50 5.59 -3.95
C ARG A 14 -28.46 5.47 -2.85
N THR A 15 -28.40 4.34 -2.15
CA THR A 15 -27.65 4.20 -0.90
C THR A 15 -26.52 3.17 -0.99
N GLY A 16 -26.49 2.34 -2.04
CA GLY A 16 -25.53 1.22 -2.14
C GLY A 16 -25.74 0.11 -1.10
N ALA A 17 -26.69 0.26 -0.17
CA ALA A 17 -26.94 -0.69 0.92
C ALA A 17 -27.45 -2.04 0.41
N GLY A 18 -27.25 -3.10 1.19
CA GLY A 18 -27.72 -4.45 0.86
C GLY A 18 -29.24 -4.52 0.67
N MET A 19 -29.74 -5.37 -0.24
CA MET A 19 -31.16 -5.50 -0.55
C MET A 19 -32.03 -5.76 0.69
N MET A 20 -31.57 -6.63 1.59
CA MET A 20 -32.32 -6.96 2.82
C MET A 20 -32.34 -5.80 3.81
N ASP A 21 -31.26 -5.00 3.86
CA ASP A 21 -31.20 -3.82 4.71
C ASP A 21 -32.12 -2.72 4.20
N CYS A 22 -32.16 -2.49 2.88
CA CYS A 22 -33.11 -1.58 2.25
C CYS A 22 -34.56 -2.02 2.49
N LYS A 23 -34.85 -3.30 2.36
CA LYS A 23 -36.19 -3.84 2.66
C LYS A 23 -36.56 -3.60 4.13
N LYS A 24 -35.62 -3.83 5.05
CA LYS A 24 -35.81 -3.63 6.48
C LYS A 24 -35.99 -2.16 6.84
N ALA A 25 -35.19 -1.27 6.26
CA ALA A 25 -35.33 0.19 6.42
C ALA A 25 -36.71 0.66 5.97
N LEU A 26 -37.16 0.22 4.80
CA LEU A 26 -38.51 0.54 4.30
C LEU A 26 -39.62 0.00 5.22
N THR A 27 -39.39 -1.13 5.88
CA THR A 27 -40.38 -1.73 6.79
C THR A 27 -40.44 -1.02 8.14
N GLU A 28 -39.29 -0.67 8.70
CA GLU A 28 -39.14 -0.18 10.08
C GLU A 28 -39.18 1.36 10.17
N THR A 29 -38.71 2.07 9.13
CA THR A 29 -38.49 3.52 9.17
C THR A 29 -38.98 4.27 7.92
N ASP A 30 -39.73 3.63 7.05
CA ASP A 30 -40.21 4.19 5.76
C ASP A 30 -39.04 4.58 4.80
N GLY A 31 -37.89 3.91 4.96
CA GLY A 31 -36.73 4.09 4.10
C GLY A 31 -35.72 5.15 4.57
N ASP A 32 -35.68 5.41 5.86
CA ASP A 32 -34.75 6.34 6.48
C ASP A 32 -33.29 5.95 6.20
N ILE A 33 -32.52 6.89 5.66
CA ILE A 33 -31.09 6.71 5.33
C ILE A 33 -30.25 6.67 6.59
N ASP A 34 -30.58 7.41 7.62
CA ASP A 34 -29.85 7.42 8.89
C ASP A 34 -29.95 6.04 9.59
N TYR A 35 -31.11 5.40 9.50
CA TYR A 35 -31.26 4.01 9.94
C TYR A 35 -30.29 3.05 9.20
N LEU A 36 -30.11 3.25 7.89
CA LEU A 36 -29.16 2.42 7.12
C LEU A 36 -27.70 2.72 7.52
N ARG A 37 -27.37 3.97 7.80
CA ARG A 37 -26.03 4.36 8.32
C ARG A 37 -25.76 3.71 9.67
N GLU A 38 -26.68 3.78 10.62
CA GLU A 38 -26.54 3.14 11.94
C GLU A 38 -26.33 1.63 11.82
N LYS A 39 -27.09 0.96 10.95
CA LYS A 39 -26.94 -0.48 10.70
C LYS A 39 -25.61 -0.80 10.01
N GLY A 40 -25.14 0.08 9.12
CA GLY A 40 -23.82 0.00 8.48
C GLY A 40 -22.69 0.05 9.50
N ILE A 41 -22.75 0.99 10.44
CA ILE A 41 -21.77 1.12 11.54
C ILE A 41 -21.74 -0.15 12.39
N ALA A 42 -22.91 -0.70 12.76
CA ALA A 42 -23.00 -1.93 13.54
C ALA A 42 -22.43 -3.15 12.80
N LYS A 43 -22.59 -3.22 11.46
CA LYS A 43 -21.98 -4.26 10.62
C LYS A 43 -20.47 -4.13 10.50
N ALA A 44 -19.98 -2.91 10.35
CA ALA A 44 -18.53 -2.65 10.31
C ALA A 44 -17.86 -3.07 11.63
N ALA A 45 -18.47 -2.72 12.78
CA ALA A 45 -17.97 -3.12 14.09
C ALA A 45 -17.86 -4.65 14.26
N LYS A 46 -18.84 -5.41 13.76
CA LYS A 46 -18.80 -6.88 13.81
C LYS A 46 -17.70 -7.53 12.98
N LYS A 47 -17.10 -6.79 12.06
CA LYS A 47 -16.03 -7.26 11.18
C LYS A 47 -14.65 -6.77 11.60
N ALA A 48 -14.56 -5.93 12.62
CA ALA A 48 -13.33 -5.28 13.03
C ALA A 48 -12.17 -6.26 13.31
N ASP A 49 -12.47 -7.44 13.86
CA ASP A 49 -11.46 -8.45 14.25
C ASP A 49 -11.08 -9.43 13.12
N ARG A 50 -11.65 -9.27 11.91
CA ARG A 50 -11.33 -10.17 10.80
C ARG A 50 -9.96 -9.84 10.22
N ILE A 51 -9.29 -10.86 9.68
CA ILE A 51 -8.03 -10.68 8.95
C ILE A 51 -8.35 -10.10 7.58
N ALA A 52 -7.71 -8.96 7.24
CA ALA A 52 -7.81 -8.29 5.96
C ALA A 52 -6.40 -8.03 5.45
N ALA A 53 -5.80 -9.01 4.77
CA ALA A 53 -4.42 -8.99 4.29
C ALA A 53 -4.31 -8.87 2.75
N GLU A 54 -5.46 -8.78 2.06
CA GLU A 54 -5.58 -8.43 0.64
C GLU A 54 -5.89 -6.93 0.50
N GLY A 55 -6.09 -6.42 -0.70
CA GLY A 55 -6.42 -5.01 -0.96
C GLY A 55 -5.64 -4.40 -2.09
N LEU A 56 -5.43 -3.08 -2.03
CA LEU A 56 -4.70 -2.31 -3.04
C LEU A 56 -3.73 -1.30 -2.42
N VAL A 57 -2.63 -1.08 -3.11
CA VAL A 57 -1.82 0.12 -3.00
C VAL A 57 -2.18 1.05 -4.16
N HIS A 58 -2.30 2.35 -3.89
CA HIS A 58 -2.52 3.38 -4.89
C HIS A 58 -1.55 4.54 -4.70
N VAL A 59 -1.15 5.16 -5.81
CA VAL A 59 -0.35 6.37 -5.84
C VAL A 59 -1.15 7.45 -6.54
N GLU A 60 -1.35 8.58 -5.88
CA GLU A 60 -1.99 9.77 -6.44
C GLU A 60 -0.98 10.90 -6.51
N VAL A 61 -0.92 11.60 -7.65
CA VAL A 61 0.01 12.71 -7.88
C VAL A 61 -0.78 13.96 -8.24
N LYS A 62 -0.57 15.05 -7.50
CA LYS A 62 -1.16 16.38 -7.77
C LYS A 62 -0.06 17.45 -7.76
N GLY A 63 0.40 17.84 -8.93
CA GLY A 63 1.47 18.84 -9.06
C GLY A 63 2.76 18.40 -8.35
N ASN A 64 3.17 19.14 -7.34
CA ASN A 64 4.39 18.88 -6.58
C ASN A 64 4.18 18.05 -5.32
N GLU A 65 3.04 17.38 -5.21
CA GLU A 65 2.69 16.52 -4.09
C GLU A 65 2.20 15.17 -4.59
N ALA A 66 2.58 14.11 -3.89
CA ALA A 66 2.11 12.77 -4.17
C ALA A 66 1.81 12.02 -2.87
N ALA A 67 0.79 11.18 -2.90
CA ALA A 67 0.45 10.27 -1.81
C ALA A 67 0.51 8.82 -2.31
N ILE A 68 1.03 7.93 -1.48
CA ILE A 68 0.91 6.49 -1.63
C ILE A 68 0.11 5.96 -0.45
N VAL A 69 -0.87 5.09 -0.69
CA VAL A 69 -1.74 4.53 0.35
C VAL A 69 -1.97 3.05 0.13
N GLU A 70 -2.00 2.28 1.23
CA GLU A 70 -2.44 0.89 1.26
C GLU A 70 -3.77 0.79 1.99
N ILE A 71 -4.80 0.27 1.30
CA ILE A 71 -6.11 -0.05 1.86
C ILE A 71 -6.35 -1.55 1.72
N ASN A 72 -6.58 -2.20 2.85
CA ASN A 72 -6.75 -3.65 2.91
C ASN A 72 -8.22 -4.07 2.83
N SER A 73 -8.44 -5.28 2.31
CA SER A 73 -9.69 -6.03 2.25
C SER A 73 -9.47 -7.48 2.67
N GLU A 74 -10.55 -8.25 2.87
CA GLU A 74 -10.44 -9.67 3.23
C GLU A 74 -10.03 -10.53 2.03
N THR A 75 -10.48 -10.18 0.80
CA THR A 75 -10.25 -10.97 -0.41
C THR A 75 -9.68 -10.14 -1.56
N ASP A 76 -9.00 -10.80 -2.50
CA ASP A 76 -8.51 -10.20 -3.74
C ASP A 76 -9.64 -9.87 -4.74
N PHE A 77 -10.82 -10.49 -4.60
CA PHE A 77 -11.99 -10.13 -5.39
C PHE A 77 -12.43 -8.70 -5.15
N VAL A 78 -12.41 -8.24 -3.89
CA VAL A 78 -12.72 -6.85 -3.53
C VAL A 78 -11.70 -5.90 -4.13
N ALA A 79 -10.42 -6.26 -4.15
CA ALA A 79 -9.39 -5.44 -4.78
C ALA A 79 -9.65 -5.14 -6.27
N ARG A 80 -10.39 -6.02 -6.97
CA ARG A 80 -10.77 -5.85 -8.38
C ARG A 80 -12.12 -5.15 -8.57
N ASN A 81 -12.84 -4.88 -7.49
CA ASN A 81 -14.14 -4.22 -7.55
C ASN A 81 -13.98 -2.73 -7.83
N GLU A 82 -14.71 -2.20 -8.82
CA GLU A 82 -14.64 -0.79 -9.23
C GLU A 82 -14.95 0.16 -8.06
N GLY A 83 -15.99 -0.11 -7.27
CA GLY A 83 -16.35 0.72 -6.12
C GLY A 83 -15.28 0.76 -5.03
N PHE A 84 -14.52 -0.33 -4.85
CA PHE A 84 -13.36 -0.34 -3.96
C PHE A 84 -12.20 0.48 -4.54
N GLN A 85 -11.93 0.36 -5.84
CA GLN A 85 -10.89 1.15 -6.51
C GLN A 85 -11.19 2.65 -6.48
N GLU A 86 -12.46 3.03 -6.64
CA GLU A 86 -12.91 4.42 -6.50
C GLU A 86 -12.73 4.93 -5.06
N LEU A 87 -13.07 4.12 -4.05
CA LEU A 87 -12.82 4.44 -2.65
C LEU A 87 -11.33 4.68 -2.39
N VAL A 88 -10.45 3.81 -2.89
CA VAL A 88 -9.00 3.94 -2.72
C VAL A 88 -8.50 5.26 -3.31
N LYS A 89 -8.96 5.64 -4.50
CA LYS A 89 -8.64 6.93 -5.13
C LYS A 89 -9.18 8.12 -4.34
N GLU A 90 -10.43 8.03 -3.88
CA GLU A 90 -11.06 9.05 -3.05
C GLU A 90 -10.24 9.32 -1.79
N ILE A 91 -9.81 8.27 -1.10
CA ILE A 91 -8.98 8.38 0.10
C ILE A 91 -7.58 8.93 -0.22
N ALA A 92 -6.94 8.50 -1.32
CA ALA A 92 -5.65 9.03 -1.74
C ALA A 92 -5.71 10.55 -2.02
N ASN A 93 -6.78 11.02 -2.67
CA ASN A 93 -7.04 12.44 -2.86
C ASN A 93 -7.24 13.17 -1.53
N GLN A 94 -8.02 12.59 -0.61
CA GLN A 94 -8.24 13.18 0.71
C GLN A 94 -6.96 13.30 1.54
N ILE A 95 -6.03 12.34 1.42
CA ILE A 95 -4.71 12.42 2.04
C ILE A 95 -3.97 13.68 1.57
N LEU A 96 -3.97 13.95 0.26
CA LEU A 96 -3.32 15.13 -0.31
C LEU A 96 -4.03 16.44 0.09
N GLU A 97 -5.34 16.45 0.21
CA GLU A 97 -6.11 17.65 0.58
C GLU A 97 -6.00 17.98 2.06
N SER A 98 -6.11 16.98 2.92
CA SER A 98 -6.13 17.16 4.37
C SER A 98 -4.74 17.34 4.98
N LYS A 99 -3.67 16.82 4.33
CA LYS A 99 -2.32 16.75 4.89
C LYS A 99 -2.26 16.02 6.24
N ALA A 100 -3.15 15.08 6.46
CA ALA A 100 -3.12 14.26 7.67
C ALA A 100 -1.78 13.54 7.81
N GLU A 101 -1.27 13.46 9.02
CA GLU A 101 0.02 12.82 9.31
C GLU A 101 -0.14 11.36 9.76
N THR A 102 -1.31 10.99 10.25
CA THR A 102 -1.63 9.64 10.73
C THR A 102 -2.95 9.15 10.18
N VAL A 103 -3.16 7.83 10.20
CA VAL A 103 -4.43 7.21 9.79
C VAL A 103 -5.58 7.70 10.68
N GLU A 104 -5.35 7.83 11.99
CA GLU A 104 -6.35 8.31 12.94
C GLU A 104 -6.79 9.74 12.60
N ALA A 105 -5.84 10.63 12.34
CA ALA A 105 -6.14 12.00 11.92
C ALA A 105 -6.88 12.05 10.58
N LEU A 106 -6.49 11.20 9.62
CA LEU A 106 -7.15 11.09 8.32
C LEU A 106 -8.62 10.68 8.46
N LEU A 107 -8.93 9.71 9.34
CA LEU A 107 -10.28 9.22 9.58
C LEU A 107 -11.24 10.30 10.05
N GLU A 108 -10.74 11.32 10.75
CA GLU A 108 -11.54 12.46 11.25
C GLU A 108 -11.75 13.57 10.19
N THR A 109 -10.99 13.55 9.09
CA THR A 109 -11.13 14.58 8.03
C THR A 109 -12.42 14.38 7.25
N LYS A 110 -12.93 15.50 6.68
CA LYS A 110 -14.17 15.51 5.91
C LYS A 110 -13.89 15.46 4.42
N LEU A 111 -14.52 14.54 3.75
CA LEU A 111 -14.59 14.44 2.30
C LEU A 111 -15.46 15.56 1.72
N ALA A 112 -15.40 15.79 0.41
CA ALA A 112 -16.25 16.74 -0.31
C ALA A 112 -17.75 16.46 -0.14
N SER A 113 -18.13 15.22 0.14
CA SER A 113 -19.51 14.83 0.48
C SER A 113 -20.01 15.34 1.82
N GLY A 114 -19.11 15.85 2.68
CA GLY A 114 -19.39 16.24 4.06
C GLY A 114 -19.27 15.13 5.08
N GLN A 115 -19.18 13.87 4.66
CA GLN A 115 -18.89 12.72 5.53
C GLN A 115 -17.44 12.75 6.00
N THR A 116 -17.16 12.18 7.17
CA THR A 116 -15.77 11.87 7.55
C THR A 116 -15.25 10.66 6.77
N VAL A 117 -13.93 10.54 6.68
CA VAL A 117 -13.30 9.34 6.10
C VAL A 117 -13.72 8.07 6.85
N ASP A 118 -13.83 8.12 8.17
CA ASP A 118 -14.31 7.02 9.02
C ASP A 118 -15.75 6.60 8.65
N GLU A 119 -16.66 7.56 8.49
CA GLU A 119 -18.04 7.29 8.06
C GLU A 119 -18.07 6.65 6.67
N ARG A 120 -17.27 7.16 5.75
CA ARG A 120 -17.17 6.65 4.38
C ARG A 120 -16.62 5.21 4.34
N MET A 121 -15.62 4.91 5.17
CA MET A 121 -15.07 3.55 5.32
C MET A 121 -16.13 2.58 5.88
N LYS A 122 -16.88 2.98 6.91
CA LYS A 122 -17.96 2.17 7.48
C LYS A 122 -19.09 1.91 6.49
N GLU A 123 -19.45 2.89 5.67
CA GLU A 123 -20.40 2.74 4.58
C GLU A 123 -19.89 1.72 3.54
N ALA A 124 -18.63 1.83 3.12
CA ALA A 124 -18.02 0.88 2.19
C ALA A 124 -17.98 -0.54 2.75
N ILE A 125 -17.64 -0.74 4.03
CA ILE A 125 -17.69 -2.04 4.71
C ILE A 125 -19.10 -2.62 4.70
N SER A 126 -20.12 -1.78 4.91
CA SER A 126 -21.52 -2.23 4.87
C SER A 126 -21.96 -2.66 3.47
N THR A 127 -21.53 -1.91 2.45
CA THR A 127 -21.93 -2.13 1.05
C THR A 127 -21.20 -3.32 0.44
N ILE A 128 -19.88 -3.38 0.60
CA ILE A 128 -19.01 -4.42 0.05
C ILE A 128 -19.16 -5.72 0.83
N GLY A 129 -19.37 -5.64 2.13
CA GLY A 129 -19.59 -6.81 2.97
C GLY A 129 -18.33 -7.42 3.55
N GLU A 130 -17.17 -6.83 3.37
CA GLU A 130 -15.89 -7.23 3.94
C GLU A 130 -15.33 -6.19 4.90
N LYS A 131 -14.40 -6.59 5.78
CA LYS A 131 -13.56 -5.65 6.52
C LYS A 131 -12.69 -4.88 5.54
N LEU A 132 -12.70 -3.56 5.68
CA LEU A 132 -11.79 -2.66 4.98
C LEU A 132 -11.03 -1.83 6.01
N SER A 133 -9.77 -1.54 5.74
CA SER A 133 -8.96 -0.69 6.63
C SER A 133 -7.91 0.08 5.85
N ILE A 134 -7.74 1.36 6.18
CA ILE A 134 -6.58 2.14 5.75
C ILE A 134 -5.42 1.69 6.64
N ARG A 135 -4.43 1.05 6.04
CA ARG A 135 -3.31 0.50 6.81
C ARG A 135 -2.22 1.53 7.05
N ARG A 136 -1.80 2.16 5.98
CA ARG A 136 -0.69 3.11 5.98
C ARG A 136 -0.75 4.01 4.75
N PHE A 137 -0.15 5.17 4.86
CA PHE A 137 0.07 6.07 3.75
C PHE A 137 1.34 6.90 3.98
N ALA A 138 1.82 7.53 2.92
CA ALA A 138 2.90 8.51 2.98
C ALA A 138 2.64 9.62 1.96
N ILE A 139 3.04 10.84 2.29
CA ILE A 139 3.02 12.00 1.40
C ILE A 139 4.47 12.35 1.05
N ARG A 140 4.70 12.70 -0.21
CA ARG A 140 5.98 13.23 -0.69
C ARG A 140 5.76 14.51 -1.45
N THR A 141 6.74 15.39 -1.37
CA THR A 141 6.78 16.64 -2.11
C THR A 141 8.03 16.71 -2.97
N LYS A 142 7.98 17.44 -4.05
CA LYS A 142 9.08 17.70 -4.95
C LYS A 142 9.13 19.17 -5.36
N SER A 143 10.25 19.63 -5.90
CA SER A 143 10.33 20.93 -6.58
C SER A 143 9.87 20.82 -8.04
N ASP A 144 9.73 21.98 -8.71
CA ASP A 144 9.38 22.01 -10.15
C ASP A 144 10.48 21.42 -11.05
N ASN A 145 11.72 21.31 -10.53
CA ASN A 145 12.86 20.74 -11.25
C ASN A 145 13.06 19.25 -11.00
N ASP A 146 12.15 18.61 -10.27
CA ASP A 146 12.24 17.23 -9.86
C ASP A 146 11.09 16.41 -10.50
N ALA A 147 11.19 15.09 -10.43
CA ALA A 147 10.15 14.20 -10.93
C ALA A 147 9.67 13.24 -9.84
N PHE A 148 8.36 12.91 -9.87
CA PHE A 148 7.83 11.72 -9.23
C PHE A 148 7.83 10.55 -10.21
N GLY A 149 8.19 9.36 -9.71
CA GLY A 149 7.92 8.10 -10.39
C GLY A 149 6.84 7.34 -9.63
N ALA A 150 5.73 7.05 -10.30
CA ALA A 150 4.65 6.26 -9.74
C ALA A 150 4.53 4.95 -10.52
N TYR A 151 4.61 3.81 -9.82
CA TYR A 151 4.48 2.50 -10.43
C TYR A 151 3.62 1.58 -9.58
N LEU A 152 2.63 0.96 -10.25
CA LEU A 152 1.76 -0.05 -9.66
C LEU A 152 1.99 -1.38 -10.36
N HIS A 153 2.40 -2.39 -9.61
CA HIS A 153 2.64 -3.74 -10.11
C HIS A 153 1.48 -4.66 -9.76
N MET A 154 1.15 -5.59 -10.68
CA MET A 154 0.06 -6.57 -10.50
C MET A 154 -1.26 -5.93 -10.06
N GLY A 155 -1.66 -4.83 -10.75
CA GLY A 155 -2.94 -4.17 -10.46
C GLY A 155 -3.02 -3.47 -9.10
N GLY A 156 -1.87 -3.04 -8.54
CA GLY A 156 -1.81 -2.37 -7.24
C GLY A 156 -1.48 -3.29 -6.07
N ARG A 157 -1.02 -4.53 -6.32
CA ARG A 157 -0.52 -5.40 -5.25
C ARG A 157 0.79 -4.88 -4.66
N ILE A 158 1.63 -4.26 -5.49
CA ILE A 158 2.80 -3.50 -5.06
C ILE A 158 2.69 -2.11 -5.66
N GLY A 159 2.91 -1.09 -4.85
CA GLY A 159 3.00 0.30 -5.29
C GLY A 159 4.32 0.91 -4.86
N VAL A 160 4.89 1.74 -5.73
CA VAL A 160 6.12 2.48 -5.46
C VAL A 160 5.95 3.93 -5.90
N LEU A 161 6.36 4.83 -5.03
CA LEU A 161 6.51 6.25 -5.30
C LEU A 161 7.97 6.61 -5.11
N THR A 162 8.61 7.15 -6.15
CA THR A 162 9.99 7.69 -6.09
C THR A 162 10.01 9.19 -6.22
N VAL A 163 11.00 9.82 -5.60
CA VAL A 163 11.35 11.23 -5.79
C VAL A 163 12.73 11.28 -6.43
N VAL A 164 12.80 11.84 -7.63
CA VAL A 164 14.06 12.05 -8.37
C VAL A 164 14.33 13.55 -8.43
N GLU A 165 15.40 13.98 -7.79
CA GLU A 165 15.86 15.36 -7.77
C GLU A 165 16.71 15.70 -8.99
N GLY A 166 16.61 16.96 -9.47
CA GLY A 166 17.44 17.53 -10.52
C GLY A 166 17.04 17.13 -11.93
N SER A 167 15.98 16.34 -12.11
CA SER A 167 15.45 15.93 -13.41
C SER A 167 13.92 15.92 -13.40
N THR A 168 13.32 16.44 -14.46
CA THR A 168 11.87 16.41 -14.70
C THR A 168 11.44 15.21 -15.56
N ASP A 169 12.31 14.23 -15.77
CA ASP A 169 12.04 13.01 -16.55
C ASP A 169 11.21 12.03 -15.72
N GLU A 170 9.87 12.16 -15.79
CA GLU A 170 8.94 11.29 -15.08
C GLU A 170 9.02 9.81 -15.55
N GLU A 171 9.41 9.58 -16.81
CA GLU A 171 9.57 8.22 -17.31
C GLU A 171 10.79 7.55 -16.68
N ALA A 172 11.91 8.25 -16.56
CA ALA A 172 13.08 7.74 -15.85
C ALA A 172 12.78 7.50 -14.37
N ALA A 173 12.06 8.40 -13.72
CA ALA A 173 11.63 8.22 -12.33
C ALA A 173 10.69 7.01 -12.16
N LYS A 174 9.77 6.79 -13.08
CA LYS A 174 8.87 5.61 -13.11
C LYS A 174 9.64 4.31 -13.36
N ASP A 175 10.65 4.33 -14.21
CA ASP A 175 11.50 3.18 -14.48
C ASP A 175 12.28 2.74 -13.24
N VAL A 176 12.75 3.70 -12.44
CA VAL A 176 13.37 3.42 -11.14
C VAL A 176 12.32 2.91 -10.13
N ALA A 177 11.10 3.45 -10.14
CA ALA A 177 10.02 2.93 -9.29
C ALA A 177 9.70 1.45 -9.65
N MET A 178 9.72 1.09 -10.93
CA MET A 178 9.57 -0.29 -11.39
C MET A 178 10.73 -1.19 -10.91
N HIS A 179 11.97 -0.71 -10.95
CA HIS A 179 13.13 -1.40 -10.41
C HIS A 179 12.95 -1.69 -8.92
N ILE A 180 12.56 -0.66 -8.13
CA ILE A 180 12.33 -0.78 -6.69
C ILE A 180 11.19 -1.76 -6.37
N ALA A 181 10.13 -1.77 -7.18
CA ALA A 181 9.04 -2.74 -7.03
C ALA A 181 9.54 -4.18 -7.17
N ALA A 182 10.44 -4.44 -8.13
CA ALA A 182 10.96 -5.76 -8.44
C ALA A 182 12.03 -6.25 -7.44
N ILE A 183 12.97 -5.39 -7.08
CA ILE A 183 14.17 -5.77 -6.29
C ILE A 183 13.98 -5.57 -4.79
N ASN A 184 13.05 -4.68 -4.38
CA ASN A 184 12.75 -4.38 -2.98
C ASN A 184 13.97 -3.95 -2.14
N PRO A 185 14.73 -2.92 -2.54
CA PRO A 185 15.82 -2.39 -1.72
C PRO A 185 15.28 -1.83 -0.40
N LYS A 186 16.11 -1.83 0.64
CA LYS A 186 15.75 -1.27 1.94
C LYS A 186 16.01 0.23 2.03
N TYR A 187 17.06 0.71 1.36
CA TYR A 187 17.57 2.07 1.45
C TYR A 187 17.77 2.68 0.08
N VAL A 188 17.81 4.01 0.01
CA VAL A 188 18.22 4.72 -1.21
C VAL A 188 19.70 4.48 -1.46
N SER A 189 20.55 4.75 -0.47
CA SER A 189 22.02 4.65 -0.53
C SER A 189 22.60 4.16 0.80
N SER A 190 23.87 3.80 0.81
CA SER A 190 24.58 3.32 2.01
C SER A 190 24.64 4.34 3.14
N ASP A 191 24.49 5.63 2.85
CA ASP A 191 24.47 6.70 3.85
C ASP A 191 23.29 6.60 4.83
N GLN A 192 22.23 5.91 4.41
CA GLN A 192 21.02 5.68 5.22
C GLN A 192 21.12 4.43 6.10
N VAL A 193 22.11 3.58 5.87
CA VAL A 193 22.33 2.36 6.67
C VAL A 193 23.01 2.74 7.98
N SER A 194 22.41 2.36 9.11
CA SER A 194 22.98 2.69 10.41
C SER A 194 24.31 1.98 10.66
N ASP A 195 25.23 2.62 11.41
CA ASP A 195 26.48 2.00 11.83
C ASP A 195 26.23 0.71 12.63
N GLU A 196 25.13 0.62 13.36
CA GLU A 196 24.73 -0.58 14.11
C GLU A 196 24.42 -1.74 13.16
N GLU A 197 23.65 -1.52 12.09
CA GLU A 197 23.34 -2.55 11.08
C GLU A 197 24.62 -2.97 10.33
N ILE A 198 25.47 -2.02 9.93
CA ILE A 198 26.74 -2.30 9.27
C ILE A 198 27.65 -3.14 10.17
N ASN A 199 27.78 -2.79 11.45
CA ASN A 199 28.65 -3.52 12.37
C ASN A 199 28.07 -4.90 12.71
N HIS A 200 26.76 -5.00 12.85
CA HIS A 200 26.10 -6.31 13.04
C HIS A 200 26.36 -7.24 11.87
N GLU A 201 26.15 -6.78 10.64
CA GLU A 201 26.40 -7.58 9.43
C GLU A 201 27.89 -7.94 9.29
N ARG A 202 28.81 -7.03 9.62
CA ARG A 202 30.24 -7.29 9.64
C ARG A 202 30.60 -8.45 10.57
N GLU A 203 30.02 -8.48 11.79
CA GLU A 203 30.24 -9.58 12.73
C GLU A 203 29.65 -10.92 12.23
N VAL A 204 28.46 -10.89 11.64
CA VAL A 204 27.86 -12.09 11.03
C VAL A 204 28.74 -12.63 9.92
N LEU A 205 29.20 -11.78 9.00
CA LEU A 205 30.08 -12.16 7.90
C LEU A 205 31.44 -12.68 8.38
N LYS A 206 31.97 -12.12 9.48
CA LYS A 206 33.21 -12.58 10.12
C LYS A 206 33.06 -14.00 10.66
N GLN A 207 31.96 -14.27 11.40
CA GLN A 207 31.68 -15.60 11.93
C GLN A 207 31.49 -16.62 10.81
N GLN A 208 30.82 -16.26 9.73
CA GLN A 208 30.67 -17.12 8.56
C GLN A 208 32.03 -17.49 7.94
N ALA A 209 32.92 -16.49 7.73
CA ALA A 209 34.24 -16.72 7.16
C ALA A 209 35.11 -17.62 8.04
N LEU A 210 35.07 -17.46 9.36
CA LEU A 210 35.75 -18.32 10.31
C LEU A 210 35.20 -19.75 10.29
N ASN A 211 33.91 -19.94 10.25
CA ASN A 211 33.25 -21.24 10.15
C ASN A 211 33.56 -21.97 8.82
N GLU A 212 33.84 -21.22 7.76
CA GLU A 212 34.33 -21.77 6.48
C GLU A 212 35.81 -22.21 6.54
N GLY A 213 36.49 -22.07 7.70
CA GLY A 213 37.88 -22.44 7.89
C GLY A 213 38.86 -21.49 7.21
N LYS A 214 38.49 -20.24 6.97
CA LYS A 214 39.40 -19.27 6.34
C LYS A 214 40.45 -18.78 7.35
N PRO A 215 41.72 -18.63 6.92
CA PRO A 215 42.75 -18.06 7.78
C PRO A 215 42.44 -16.64 8.24
N GLU A 216 42.68 -16.30 9.52
CA GLU A 216 42.35 -14.99 10.12
C GLU A 216 42.92 -13.81 9.33
N ASN A 217 44.10 -13.91 8.77
CA ASN A 217 44.74 -12.86 7.99
C ASN A 217 44.01 -12.54 6.67
N ILE A 218 43.10 -13.40 6.23
CA ILE A 218 42.30 -13.21 5.01
C ILE A 218 40.87 -12.78 5.38
N VAL A 219 40.39 -13.15 6.56
CA VAL A 219 39.01 -12.91 7.02
C VAL A 219 38.60 -11.45 6.92
N GLU A 220 39.41 -10.52 7.43
CA GLU A 220 39.07 -9.08 7.38
C GLU A 220 38.84 -8.58 5.95
N LYS A 221 39.72 -8.92 5.02
CA LYS A 221 39.57 -8.51 3.61
C LYS A 221 38.35 -9.15 2.94
N MET A 222 38.04 -10.40 3.28
CA MET A 222 36.85 -11.08 2.78
C MET A 222 35.57 -10.45 3.34
N VAL A 223 35.56 -10.12 4.63
CA VAL A 223 34.43 -9.48 5.30
C VAL A 223 34.11 -8.14 4.65
N GLU A 224 35.10 -7.27 4.44
CA GLU A 224 34.88 -5.98 3.78
C GLU A 224 34.37 -6.14 2.33
N GLY A 225 34.85 -7.15 1.61
CA GLY A 225 34.35 -7.48 0.28
C GLY A 225 32.89 -7.94 0.28
N ARG A 226 32.53 -8.82 1.22
CA ARG A 226 31.17 -9.32 1.41
C ARG A 226 30.21 -8.22 1.90
N LEU A 227 30.67 -7.37 2.83
CA LEU A 227 29.91 -6.23 3.33
C LEU A 227 29.58 -5.24 2.21
N ARG A 228 30.55 -4.94 1.34
CA ARG A 228 30.30 -4.09 0.18
C ARG A 228 29.23 -4.68 -0.73
N LYS A 229 29.28 -6.00 -0.95
CA LYS A 229 28.24 -6.69 -1.74
C LYS A 229 26.89 -6.65 -1.08
N TYR A 230 26.82 -6.85 0.23
CA TYR A 230 25.59 -6.72 1.01
C TYR A 230 24.99 -5.32 0.86
N LEU A 231 25.78 -4.25 1.02
CA LEU A 231 25.30 -2.87 0.83
C LEU A 231 24.80 -2.62 -0.59
N GLN A 232 25.45 -3.19 -1.63
CA GLN A 232 24.96 -3.12 -3.00
C GLN A 232 23.59 -3.83 -3.17
N GLU A 233 23.34 -4.90 -2.43
CA GLU A 233 22.07 -5.63 -2.52
C GLU A 233 20.92 -4.90 -1.84
N ILE A 234 21.17 -4.12 -0.79
CA ILE A 234 20.10 -3.45 -0.01
C ILE A 234 19.92 -1.96 -0.37
N CYS A 235 20.81 -1.34 -1.12
CA CYS A 235 20.77 0.08 -1.48
C CYS A 235 20.38 0.23 -2.96
N ALA A 236 19.26 0.93 -3.21
CA ALA A 236 18.67 1.07 -4.55
C ALA A 236 19.64 1.64 -5.59
N VAL A 237 20.42 2.68 -5.23
CA VAL A 237 21.31 3.38 -6.17
C VAL A 237 22.47 2.53 -6.64
N ASP A 238 22.91 1.56 -5.82
CA ASP A 238 24.04 0.67 -6.10
C ASP A 238 23.66 -0.60 -6.84
N GLN A 239 22.36 -0.89 -6.95
CA GLN A 239 21.85 -2.08 -7.63
C GLN A 239 21.97 -1.93 -9.16
N ASN A 240 22.23 -3.07 -9.83
CA ASN A 240 22.16 -3.12 -11.29
C ASN A 240 20.73 -2.85 -11.74
N PHE A 241 20.56 -1.91 -12.67
CA PHE A 241 19.24 -1.48 -13.11
C PHE A 241 18.51 -2.59 -13.89
N VAL A 242 17.29 -2.90 -13.54
CA VAL A 242 16.55 -4.06 -14.11
C VAL A 242 16.33 -3.98 -15.63
N LYS A 243 16.25 -2.76 -16.19
CA LYS A 243 16.09 -2.56 -17.65
C LYS A 243 17.42 -2.58 -18.41
N ASP A 244 18.53 -2.34 -17.70
CA ASP A 244 19.87 -2.31 -18.27
C ASP A 244 20.89 -2.71 -17.19
N PRO A 245 21.15 -4.02 -17.03
CA PRO A 245 22.02 -4.55 -15.96
C PRO A 245 23.50 -4.15 -16.08
N ASP A 246 23.90 -3.53 -17.21
CA ASP A 246 25.27 -3.07 -17.41
C ASP A 246 25.55 -1.75 -16.68
N GLN A 247 24.54 -1.09 -16.14
CA GLN A 247 24.68 0.11 -15.32
C GLN A 247 23.90 -0.01 -14.01
N THR A 248 24.31 0.80 -13.01
CA THR A 248 23.58 0.94 -11.77
C THR A 248 22.42 1.93 -11.90
N VAL A 249 21.46 1.87 -10.95
CA VAL A 249 20.36 2.86 -10.87
C VAL A 249 20.93 4.28 -10.76
N GLU A 250 22.02 4.47 -9.99
CA GLU A 250 22.70 5.77 -9.91
C GLU A 250 23.21 6.25 -11.27
N ALA A 251 23.92 5.39 -11.98
CA ALA A 251 24.47 5.73 -13.30
C ALA A 251 23.35 6.05 -14.32
N PHE A 252 22.27 5.29 -14.30
CA PHE A 252 21.10 5.54 -15.13
C PHE A 252 20.50 6.93 -14.84
N LEU A 253 20.16 7.24 -13.57
CA LEU A 253 19.59 8.54 -13.22
C LEU A 253 20.53 9.71 -13.50
N LYS A 254 21.82 9.53 -13.27
CA LYS A 254 22.85 10.53 -13.56
C LYS A 254 22.92 10.86 -15.06
N SER A 255 22.72 9.86 -15.93
CA SER A 255 22.61 10.07 -17.37
C SER A 255 21.41 10.91 -17.78
N LYS A 256 20.38 10.96 -16.93
CA LYS A 256 19.15 11.76 -17.05
C LYS A 256 19.21 13.09 -16.30
N GLY A 257 20.35 13.41 -15.71
CA GLY A 257 20.57 14.65 -14.93
C GLY A 257 19.97 14.60 -13.52
N GLY A 258 19.47 13.45 -13.07
CA GLY A 258 18.81 13.30 -11.79
C GLY A 258 19.54 12.39 -10.81
N LYS A 259 19.04 12.36 -9.58
CA LYS A 259 19.42 11.42 -8.54
C LYS A 259 18.20 10.94 -7.77
N LEU A 260 18.20 9.71 -7.31
CA LEU A 260 17.16 9.20 -6.41
C LEU A 260 17.31 9.85 -5.03
N ALA A 261 16.31 10.62 -4.61
CA ALA A 261 16.32 11.29 -3.31
C ALA A 261 15.58 10.46 -2.25
N ASP A 262 14.44 9.87 -2.63
CA ASP A 262 13.61 9.07 -1.73
C ASP A 262 12.72 8.11 -2.51
N PHE A 263 12.23 7.10 -1.81
CA PHE A 263 11.17 6.23 -2.31
C PHE A 263 10.31 5.68 -1.16
N VAL A 264 9.09 5.34 -1.51
CA VAL A 264 8.20 4.55 -0.66
C VAL A 264 7.71 3.36 -1.46
N ARG A 265 7.86 2.15 -0.92
CA ARG A 265 7.32 0.91 -1.47
C ARG A 265 6.36 0.30 -0.47
N TYR A 266 5.16 0.00 -0.92
CA TYR A 266 4.19 -0.80 -0.17
C TYR A 266 3.84 -2.05 -0.96
N GLU A 267 3.76 -3.16 -0.25
CA GLU A 267 3.20 -4.41 -0.75
C GLU A 267 1.98 -4.76 0.11
N VAL A 268 0.88 -5.08 -0.54
CA VAL A 268 -0.38 -5.42 0.13
C VAL A 268 -0.17 -6.58 1.10
N GLY A 269 -0.54 -6.35 2.37
CA GLY A 269 -0.49 -7.36 3.41
C GLY A 269 0.92 -7.74 3.88
N GLU A 270 1.96 -6.98 3.50
CA GLU A 270 3.33 -7.22 3.95
C GLU A 270 3.44 -7.21 5.48
N GLY A 271 4.00 -8.29 6.06
CA GLY A 271 4.15 -8.44 7.51
C GLY A 271 2.85 -8.66 8.30
N MET A 272 1.71 -8.82 7.62
CA MET A 272 0.43 -9.16 8.25
C MET A 272 0.26 -10.68 8.34
N GLU A 273 -0.49 -11.12 9.36
CA GLU A 273 -0.97 -12.49 9.42
C GLU A 273 -1.90 -12.75 8.23
N LYS A 274 -1.61 -13.81 7.46
CA LYS A 274 -2.46 -14.25 6.35
C LYS A 274 -3.40 -15.33 6.84
N ARG A 275 -4.64 -15.31 6.35
CA ARG A 275 -5.58 -16.40 6.58
C ARG A 275 -5.02 -17.67 5.95
N GLU A 276 -4.73 -18.69 6.75
CA GLU A 276 -4.43 -20.02 6.24
C GLU A 276 -5.73 -20.61 5.65
N GLU A 277 -5.86 -20.56 4.35
CA GLU A 277 -6.93 -21.26 3.64
C GLU A 277 -6.61 -22.76 3.63
N ASN A 278 -7.10 -23.48 4.63
CA ASN A 278 -7.09 -24.94 4.58
C ASN A 278 -8.29 -25.42 3.76
N PHE A 279 -8.12 -25.48 2.45
CA PHE A 279 -9.16 -25.92 1.50
C PHE A 279 -9.81 -27.25 1.90
N ALA A 280 -9.07 -28.16 2.53
CA ALA A 280 -9.59 -29.43 3.02
C ALA A 280 -10.60 -29.26 4.17
N ASP A 281 -10.44 -28.25 5.01
CA ASP A 281 -11.35 -27.98 6.14
C ASP A 281 -12.56 -27.14 5.69
N GLU A 282 -12.42 -26.28 4.69
CA GLU A 282 -13.56 -25.60 4.05
C GLU A 282 -14.50 -26.59 3.34
N VAL A 283 -13.93 -27.52 2.57
CA VAL A 283 -14.73 -28.58 1.91
C VAL A 283 -15.45 -29.45 2.93
N LYS A 284 -14.79 -29.83 4.04
CA LYS A 284 -15.43 -30.57 5.13
C LYS A 284 -16.54 -29.77 5.85
N GLY A 285 -16.37 -28.43 5.94
CA GLY A 285 -17.37 -27.55 6.53
C GLY A 285 -18.64 -27.40 5.67
N GLN A 286 -18.50 -27.47 4.34
CA GLN A 286 -19.62 -27.40 3.39
C GLN A 286 -20.35 -28.76 3.21
N MET A 287 -19.75 -29.86 3.61
CA MET A 287 -20.35 -31.22 3.54
C MET A 287 -21.12 -31.61 4.80
N LYS A 288 -21.24 -30.72 5.78
CA LYS A 288 -22.12 -30.86 6.95
C LYS A 288 -23.36 -29.96 6.84
#